data_be66f70a0060eab906ae5cf5f1fa95ec
#
_entry.id   be66f70a0060eab906ae5cf5f1fa95ec
#
_cell.length_a   1.000
_cell.length_b   1.000
_cell.length_c   1.000
_cell.angle_alpha   90.00
_cell.angle_beta   90.00
_cell.angle_gamma   90.00
#
_symmetry.space_group_name_H-M   'P 1'
#
loop_
_entity.id
_entity.type
_entity.pdbx_description
1 polymer ?
#
loop_
_entity_poly.entity_id
_entity_poly.type
_entity_poly.pdbx_seq_one_letter_code
_entity_poly.pdbx_strand_id
1 'polypeptide(L)'
;MLGRLALVVALGLVLVVVLVVGNRAGALQGVRAQVPFADAGCAPSPCAAPQGFEADISNIQVTSDLVTVDVTLRNRTAAGLEAVSYRHTAPADFLLSPTDGVDRAPIFNAGCPDWGDVRVQRGQTVGPMPLCFQPPRLGLQGAVLLWDPDVGLFSHRVSIQLA
;
A
#
# COMPACT_ATOMS: atom_id res chain seq x y z
N MET A 1 -36.22 -26.09 18.58
CA MET A 1 -35.69 -24.83 17.98
C MET A 1 -34.41 -24.34 18.66
N LEU A 2 -34.26 -24.44 19.98
CA LEU A 2 -33.05 -24.00 20.70
C LEU A 2 -31.74 -24.66 20.21
N GLY A 3 -31.74 -25.94 19.88
CA GLY A 3 -30.51 -26.64 19.45
C GLY A 3 -29.92 -26.15 18.09
N ARG A 4 -30.80 -25.72 17.17
CA ARG A 4 -30.34 -25.15 15.88
C ARG A 4 -29.74 -23.77 16.06
N LEU A 5 -30.29 -22.97 16.95
CA LEU A 5 -29.76 -21.64 17.28
C LEU A 5 -28.37 -21.75 17.95
N ALA A 6 -28.25 -22.67 18.91
CA ALA A 6 -26.96 -22.92 19.58
C ALA A 6 -25.86 -23.38 18.60
N LEU A 7 -26.23 -24.24 17.64
CA LEU A 7 -25.27 -24.71 16.61
C LEU A 7 -24.81 -23.56 15.72
N VAL A 8 -25.69 -22.67 15.26
CA VAL A 8 -25.36 -21.53 14.43
C VAL A 8 -24.46 -20.56 15.18
N VAL A 9 -24.73 -20.28 16.44
CA VAL A 9 -23.91 -19.42 17.29
C VAL A 9 -22.52 -20.02 17.50
N ALA A 10 -22.45 -21.33 17.79
CA ALA A 10 -21.16 -22.02 17.96
C ALA A 10 -20.32 -22.02 16.69
N LEU A 11 -20.92 -22.29 15.53
CA LEU A 11 -20.23 -22.21 14.22
C LEU A 11 -19.75 -20.79 13.92
N GLY A 12 -20.55 -19.77 14.21
CA GLY A 12 -20.17 -18.37 14.05
C GLY A 12 -18.96 -17.98 14.91
N LEU A 13 -18.95 -18.42 16.18
CA LEU A 13 -17.85 -18.19 17.10
C LEU A 13 -16.55 -18.87 16.64
N VAL A 14 -16.63 -20.12 16.19
CA VAL A 14 -15.47 -20.86 15.65
C VAL A 14 -14.91 -20.15 14.42
N LEU A 15 -15.78 -19.69 13.50
CA LEU A 15 -15.36 -18.96 12.32
C LEU A 15 -14.61 -17.66 12.68
N VAL A 16 -15.15 -16.90 13.64
CA VAL A 16 -14.51 -15.65 14.11
C VAL A 16 -13.13 -15.94 14.73
N VAL A 17 -13.02 -16.97 15.56
CA VAL A 17 -11.75 -17.36 16.19
C VAL A 17 -10.73 -17.77 15.12
N VAL A 18 -11.12 -18.57 14.13
CA VAL A 18 -10.25 -19.01 13.03
C VAL A 18 -9.78 -17.80 12.21
N LEU A 19 -10.66 -16.85 11.92
CA LEU A 19 -10.32 -15.63 11.19
C LEU A 19 -9.34 -14.74 11.98
N VAL A 20 -9.58 -14.56 13.29
CA VAL A 20 -8.71 -13.74 14.14
C VAL A 20 -7.33 -14.38 14.32
N VAL A 21 -7.26 -15.67 14.58
CA VAL A 21 -6.00 -16.41 14.76
C VAL A 21 -5.24 -16.49 13.43
N GLY A 22 -5.94 -16.83 12.35
CA GLY A 22 -5.34 -16.89 11.01
C GLY A 22 -4.81 -15.53 10.52
N ASN A 23 -5.50 -14.44 10.88
CA ASN A 23 -5.04 -13.08 10.60
C ASN A 23 -3.76 -12.72 11.37
N ARG A 24 -3.69 -13.05 12.66
CA ARG A 24 -2.49 -12.82 13.48
C ARG A 24 -1.30 -13.68 13.04
N ALA A 25 -1.54 -14.89 12.56
CA ALA A 25 -0.52 -15.77 12.03
C ALA A 25 -0.06 -15.43 10.59
N GLY A 26 -0.61 -14.39 9.97
CA GLY A 26 -0.30 -14.02 8.58
C GLY A 26 -0.88 -14.96 7.52
N ALA A 27 -1.58 -16.03 7.93
CA ALA A 27 -2.15 -17.02 7.01
C ALA A 27 -3.24 -16.44 6.08
N LEU A 28 -3.85 -15.31 6.48
CA LEU A 28 -4.89 -14.64 5.70
C LEU A 28 -4.34 -13.54 4.77
N GLN A 29 -3.03 -13.28 4.75
CA GLN A 29 -2.45 -12.23 3.90
C GLN A 29 -2.74 -12.50 2.42
N GLY A 30 -2.58 -13.74 1.97
CA GLY A 30 -2.92 -14.15 0.61
C GLY A 30 -4.41 -14.06 0.29
N VAL A 31 -5.27 -14.33 1.27
CA VAL A 31 -6.74 -14.21 1.12
C VAL A 31 -7.16 -12.74 1.11
N ARG A 32 -6.54 -11.90 1.94
CA ARG A 32 -6.78 -10.45 1.95
C ARG A 32 -6.43 -9.79 0.63
N ALA A 33 -5.33 -10.20 0.00
CA ALA A 33 -4.95 -9.72 -1.33
C ALA A 33 -5.99 -10.09 -2.42
N GLN A 34 -6.84 -11.06 -2.14
CA GLN A 34 -7.88 -11.54 -3.07
C GLN A 34 -9.27 -10.94 -2.80
N VAL A 35 -9.49 -10.36 -1.63
CA VAL A 35 -10.79 -9.77 -1.28
C VAL A 35 -10.80 -8.33 -1.79
N PRO A 36 -11.77 -7.95 -2.63
CA PRO A 36 -11.98 -6.55 -2.99
C PRO A 36 -12.11 -5.72 -1.71
N PHE A 37 -11.42 -4.60 -1.62
CA PHE A 37 -11.39 -3.69 -0.46
C PHE A 37 -10.57 -4.14 0.76
N ALA A 38 -9.87 -5.26 0.72
CA ALA A 38 -8.96 -5.63 1.80
C ALA A 38 -7.53 -5.16 1.48
N ASP A 39 -6.91 -4.46 2.43
CA ASP A 39 -5.49 -4.18 2.36
C ASP A 39 -4.71 -5.41 2.81
N ALA A 40 -3.84 -5.91 1.96
CA ALA A 40 -2.88 -6.92 2.35
C ALA A 40 -1.77 -6.23 3.16
N GLY A 41 -1.50 -6.74 4.35
CA GLY A 41 -0.32 -6.30 5.08
C GLY A 41 0.94 -6.62 4.29
N CYS A 42 1.89 -5.71 4.26
CA CYS A 42 3.22 -5.96 3.72
C CYS A 42 4.27 -5.80 4.81
N ALA A 43 5.41 -6.47 4.64
CA ALA A 43 6.56 -6.36 5.51
C ALA A 43 7.84 -6.54 4.69
N PRO A 44 8.92 -5.84 5.01
CA PRO A 44 9.01 -4.89 6.13
C PRO A 44 8.30 -3.55 5.84
N SER A 45 7.91 -2.84 6.89
CA SER A 45 7.47 -1.44 6.83
C SER A 45 8.68 -0.53 6.57
N PRO A 46 8.51 0.63 5.89
CA PRO A 46 7.24 1.25 5.48
C PRO A 46 6.72 0.73 4.13
N CYS A 47 5.51 0.19 4.12
CA CYS A 47 4.86 -0.27 2.90
C CYS A 47 3.33 -0.26 3.01
N ALA A 48 2.62 -0.29 1.86
CA ALA A 48 1.19 -0.55 1.78
C ALA A 48 0.89 -1.48 0.60
N ALA A 49 -0.19 -2.25 0.70
CA ALA A 49 -0.54 -3.23 -0.32
C ALA A 49 -2.06 -3.30 -0.58
N PRO A 50 -2.69 -2.21 -1.11
CA PRO A 50 -4.10 -2.25 -1.43
C PRO A 50 -4.37 -3.30 -2.52
N GLN A 51 -5.30 -4.19 -2.25
CA GLN A 51 -5.73 -5.26 -3.18
C GLN A 51 -4.58 -6.07 -3.82
N GLY A 52 -3.47 -6.28 -3.09
CA GLY A 52 -2.32 -7.01 -3.58
C GLY A 52 -1.37 -6.23 -4.48
N PHE A 53 -1.61 -4.94 -4.71
CA PHE A 53 -0.62 -4.05 -5.32
C PHE A 53 0.19 -3.38 -4.21
N GLU A 54 1.45 -3.76 -4.07
CA GLU A 54 2.33 -3.36 -2.98
C GLU A 54 3.26 -2.23 -3.42
N ALA A 55 3.35 -1.18 -2.60
CA ALA A 55 4.40 -0.18 -2.65
C ALA A 55 5.25 -0.29 -1.37
N ASP A 56 6.51 -0.61 -1.53
CA ASP A 56 7.53 -0.70 -0.49
C ASP A 56 8.44 0.52 -0.58
N ILE A 57 8.62 1.21 0.55
CA ILE A 57 9.37 2.46 0.62
C ILE A 57 10.70 2.19 1.32
N SER A 58 11.77 2.63 0.70
CA SER A 58 13.13 2.46 1.21
C SER A 58 13.98 3.72 0.98
N ASN A 59 15.20 3.71 1.52
CA ASN A 59 16.21 4.74 1.31
C ASN A 59 15.68 6.17 1.50
N ILE A 60 14.98 6.39 2.64
CA ILE A 60 14.44 7.71 2.96
C ILE A 60 15.59 8.65 3.32
N GLN A 61 15.79 9.69 2.54
CA GLN A 61 16.82 10.70 2.74
C GLN A 61 16.20 12.08 2.87
N VAL A 62 16.67 12.85 3.83
CA VAL A 62 16.22 14.23 4.09
C VAL A 62 17.42 15.15 4.06
N THR A 63 17.36 16.11 3.17
CA THR A 63 18.33 17.20 3.10
C THR A 63 17.62 18.54 3.38
N SER A 64 18.35 19.64 3.38
CA SER A 64 17.76 21.00 3.49
C SER A 64 16.80 21.32 2.35
N ASP A 65 17.01 20.73 1.18
CA ASP A 65 16.36 21.14 -0.07
C ASP A 65 15.44 20.06 -0.65
N LEU A 66 15.56 18.82 -0.16
CA LEU A 66 14.90 17.67 -0.77
C LEU A 66 14.63 16.54 0.24
N VAL A 67 13.46 15.95 0.13
CA VAL A 67 13.16 14.62 0.68
C VAL A 67 13.13 13.64 -0.50
N THR A 68 13.92 12.59 -0.41
CA THR A 68 13.95 11.52 -1.42
C THR A 68 13.53 10.21 -0.76
N VAL A 69 12.68 9.45 -1.43
CA VAL A 69 12.32 8.09 -1.05
C VAL A 69 12.38 7.19 -2.28
N ASP A 70 12.81 5.96 -2.10
CA ASP A 70 12.78 4.95 -3.16
C ASP A 70 11.52 4.10 -3.04
N VAL A 71 10.78 3.96 -4.13
CA VAL A 71 9.56 3.16 -4.23
C VAL A 71 9.84 1.89 -5.02
N THR A 72 9.51 0.75 -4.44
CA THR A 72 9.50 -0.55 -5.13
C THR A 72 8.07 -1.06 -5.20
N LEU A 73 7.58 -1.31 -6.41
CA LEU A 73 6.23 -1.77 -6.68
C LEU A 73 6.23 -3.29 -6.92
N ARG A 74 5.25 -4.00 -6.33
CA ARG A 74 5.06 -5.44 -6.56
C ARG A 74 3.58 -5.73 -6.80
N ASN A 75 3.26 -6.47 -7.85
CA ASN A 75 1.89 -6.91 -8.08
C ASN A 75 1.73 -8.38 -7.63
N ARG A 76 1.13 -8.58 -6.46
CA ARG A 76 0.82 -9.88 -5.87
C ARG A 76 -0.64 -10.29 -6.04
N THR A 77 -1.37 -9.61 -6.92
CA THR A 77 -2.77 -9.93 -7.18
C THR A 77 -2.94 -11.38 -7.62
N ALA A 78 -3.90 -12.10 -7.01
CA ALA A 78 -4.15 -13.48 -7.34
C ALA A 78 -4.76 -13.65 -8.73
N ALA A 79 -4.43 -14.75 -9.40
CA ALA A 79 -5.04 -15.11 -10.68
C ALA A 79 -6.53 -15.41 -10.51
N GLY A 80 -7.37 -14.91 -11.39
CA GLY A 80 -8.78 -15.26 -11.49
C GLY A 80 -9.77 -14.31 -10.84
N LEU A 81 -9.32 -13.34 -10.03
CA LEU A 81 -10.20 -12.34 -9.40
C LEU A 81 -10.33 -11.03 -10.19
N GLU A 82 -9.50 -10.82 -11.20
CA GLU A 82 -9.46 -9.57 -11.94
C GLU A 82 -9.38 -9.78 -13.44
N ALA A 83 -10.11 -8.93 -14.16
CA ALA A 83 -10.06 -8.85 -15.62
C ALA A 83 -8.71 -8.29 -16.12
N VAL A 84 -7.94 -7.61 -15.23
CA VAL A 84 -6.71 -6.91 -15.60
C VAL A 84 -5.49 -7.66 -15.08
N SER A 85 -4.56 -7.96 -15.96
CA SER A 85 -3.33 -8.69 -15.61
C SER A 85 -2.22 -7.80 -15.06
N TYR A 86 -2.42 -6.50 -15.03
CA TYR A 86 -1.45 -5.52 -14.55
C TYR A 86 -2.11 -4.51 -13.61
N ARG A 87 -1.28 -3.88 -12.77
CA ARG A 87 -1.60 -2.70 -11.98
C ARG A 87 -0.71 -1.56 -12.45
N HIS A 88 -1.17 -0.35 -12.30
CA HIS A 88 -0.35 0.79 -12.67
C HIS A 88 -0.42 1.91 -11.64
N THR A 89 0.61 2.73 -11.64
CA THR A 89 0.71 3.94 -10.81
C THR A 89 1.75 4.87 -11.43
N ALA A 90 1.61 6.14 -11.12
CA ALA A 90 2.53 7.19 -11.53
C ALA A 90 3.06 7.96 -10.32
N PRO A 91 4.13 8.76 -10.43
CA PRO A 91 4.58 9.64 -9.35
C PRO A 91 3.46 10.54 -8.81
N ALA A 92 2.56 11.00 -9.68
CA ALA A 92 1.46 11.88 -9.30
C ALA A 92 0.43 11.25 -8.34
N ASP A 93 0.42 9.91 -8.24
CA ASP A 93 -0.45 9.19 -7.29
C ASP A 93 0.09 9.22 -5.85
N PHE A 94 1.29 9.79 -5.66
CA PHE A 94 1.92 9.91 -4.35
C PHE A 94 1.89 11.36 -3.85
N LEU A 95 1.59 11.54 -2.56
CA LEU A 95 1.64 12.83 -1.88
C LEU A 95 2.37 12.65 -0.55
N LEU A 96 3.35 13.48 -0.26
CA LEU A 96 3.93 13.56 1.08
C LEU A 96 3.02 14.42 1.94
N SER A 97 2.45 13.84 2.99
CA SER A 97 1.59 14.51 3.96
C SER A 97 2.30 14.59 5.32
N PRO A 98 2.99 15.69 5.60
CA PRO A 98 3.68 15.92 6.86
C PRO A 98 2.74 16.52 7.91
N THR A 99 3.23 16.55 9.15
CA THR A 99 2.48 17.10 10.30
C THR A 99 2.27 18.62 10.25
N ASP A 100 2.92 19.34 9.32
CA ASP A 100 2.68 20.78 9.10
C ASP A 100 1.37 21.08 8.34
N GLY A 101 0.64 20.04 7.93
CA GLY A 101 -0.68 20.14 7.31
C GLY A 101 -0.68 20.59 5.84
N VAL A 102 0.49 20.63 5.20
CA VAL A 102 0.60 20.99 3.78
C VAL A 102 1.08 19.78 2.98
N ASP A 103 0.18 19.17 2.21
CA ASP A 103 0.52 18.08 1.32
C ASP A 103 1.44 18.56 0.19
N ARG A 104 2.42 17.73 -0.17
CA ARG A 104 3.42 18.02 -1.19
C ARG A 104 3.37 17.00 -2.30
N ALA A 105 3.14 17.49 -3.51
CA ALA A 105 3.28 16.67 -4.72
C ALA A 105 4.77 16.36 -5.01
N PRO A 106 5.06 15.29 -5.72
CA PRO A 106 6.40 15.01 -6.20
C PRO A 106 6.95 16.16 -7.06
N ILE A 107 8.25 16.38 -6.96
CA ILE A 107 8.98 17.32 -7.80
C ILE A 107 9.92 16.54 -8.72
N PHE A 108 10.09 17.05 -9.94
CA PHE A 108 10.90 16.40 -10.97
C PHE A 108 12.12 17.26 -11.34
N ASN A 109 13.28 16.64 -11.36
CA ASN A 109 14.54 17.26 -11.76
C ASN A 109 15.54 16.18 -12.21
N ALA A 110 16.79 16.57 -12.50
CA ALA A 110 17.81 15.64 -12.99
C ALA A 110 18.12 14.45 -12.05
N GLY A 111 17.94 14.62 -10.73
CA GLY A 111 18.12 13.57 -9.72
C GLY A 111 16.83 12.83 -9.39
N CYS A 112 15.70 13.35 -9.84
CA CYS A 112 14.35 12.84 -9.53
C CYS A 112 13.53 12.80 -10.83
N PRO A 113 13.81 11.85 -11.71
CA PRO A 113 13.11 11.75 -12.98
C PRO A 113 11.63 11.43 -12.79
N ASP A 114 10.79 11.99 -13.65
CA ASP A 114 9.42 11.51 -13.81
C ASP A 114 9.49 10.15 -14.51
N TRP A 115 9.17 9.08 -13.76
CA TRP A 115 9.15 7.73 -14.32
C TRP A 115 7.81 7.39 -15.02
N GLY A 116 6.88 8.36 -15.09
CA GLY A 116 5.61 8.22 -15.81
C GLY A 116 4.67 7.15 -15.25
N ASP A 117 3.77 6.66 -16.09
CA ASP A 117 2.85 5.58 -15.73
C ASP A 117 3.56 4.22 -15.84
N VAL A 118 3.82 3.60 -14.70
CA VAL A 118 4.45 2.28 -14.60
C VAL A 118 3.40 1.20 -14.50
N ARG A 119 3.47 0.23 -15.40
CA ARG A 119 2.61 -0.96 -15.43
C ARG A 119 3.34 -2.15 -14.86
N VAL A 120 2.83 -2.69 -13.76
CA VAL A 120 3.41 -3.85 -13.08
C VAL A 120 2.53 -5.06 -13.34
N GLN A 121 3.07 -6.04 -14.07
CA GLN A 121 2.36 -7.27 -14.35
C GLN A 121 2.26 -8.14 -13.09
N ARG A 122 1.31 -9.04 -13.07
CA ARG A 122 1.15 -9.99 -11.97
C ARG A 122 2.44 -10.79 -11.73
N GLY A 123 2.87 -10.82 -10.48
CA GLY A 123 4.12 -11.45 -10.05
C GLY A 123 5.38 -10.65 -10.34
N GLN A 124 5.28 -9.50 -11.01
CA GLN A 124 6.40 -8.63 -11.32
C GLN A 124 6.74 -7.71 -10.15
N THR A 125 8.01 -7.34 -10.06
CA THR A 125 8.55 -6.30 -9.19
C THR A 125 9.23 -5.25 -10.06
N VAL A 126 8.99 -3.98 -9.80
CA VAL A 126 9.60 -2.83 -10.50
C VAL A 126 10.12 -1.84 -9.47
N GLY A 127 11.30 -1.30 -9.69
CA GLY A 127 11.98 -0.38 -8.78
C GLY A 127 13.35 -0.88 -8.35
N PRO A 128 14.04 -0.17 -7.45
CA PRO A 128 13.58 1.06 -6.81
C PRO A 128 13.51 2.25 -7.78
N MET A 129 12.51 3.11 -7.59
CA MET A 129 12.30 4.33 -8.35
C MET A 129 12.25 5.52 -7.39
N PRO A 130 13.01 6.61 -7.63
CA PRO A 130 13.05 7.73 -6.71
C PRO A 130 11.76 8.57 -6.82
N LEU A 131 11.26 8.99 -5.66
CA LEU A 131 10.29 10.07 -5.50
C LEU A 131 10.90 11.17 -4.67
N CYS A 132 10.75 12.40 -5.11
CA CYS A 132 11.31 13.56 -4.43
C CYS A 132 10.22 14.57 -4.09
N PHE A 133 10.37 15.19 -2.92
CA PHE A 133 9.42 16.17 -2.41
C PHE A 133 10.16 17.36 -1.82
N GLN A 134 9.46 18.49 -1.73
CA GLN A 134 9.94 19.60 -0.92
C GLN A 134 10.02 19.19 0.55
N PRO A 135 11.08 19.55 1.27
CA PRO A 135 11.21 19.17 2.67
C PRO A 135 10.15 19.88 3.52
N PRO A 136 9.52 19.17 4.47
CA PRO A 136 8.61 19.79 5.41
C PRO A 136 9.38 20.61 6.46
N ARG A 137 8.77 21.69 6.93
CA ARG A 137 9.41 22.59 7.92
C ARG A 137 9.73 21.91 9.25
N LEU A 138 8.94 20.91 9.64
CA LEU A 138 9.05 20.20 10.91
C LEU A 138 9.76 18.83 10.78
N GLY A 139 10.35 18.54 9.62
CA GLY A 139 10.95 17.23 9.34
C GLY A 139 9.91 16.16 9.06
N LEU A 140 10.33 14.89 8.99
CA LEU A 140 9.47 13.76 8.62
C LEU A 140 8.81 13.07 9.82
N GLN A 141 9.04 13.52 11.06
CA GLN A 141 8.44 12.86 12.21
C GLN A 141 6.91 12.88 12.12
N GLY A 142 6.29 11.69 12.11
CA GLY A 142 4.85 11.53 11.93
C GLY A 142 4.35 11.83 10.52
N ALA A 143 5.23 12.05 9.54
CA ALA A 143 4.84 12.21 8.15
C ALA A 143 4.39 10.88 7.55
N VAL A 144 3.41 10.95 6.64
CA VAL A 144 2.93 9.82 5.86
C VAL A 144 3.10 10.09 4.37
N LEU A 145 3.37 9.05 3.62
CA LEU A 145 3.25 9.06 2.17
C LEU A 145 1.85 8.54 1.82
N LEU A 146 1.02 9.39 1.27
CA LEU A 146 -0.28 9.00 0.73
C LEU A 146 -0.07 8.44 -0.66
N TRP A 147 -0.65 7.29 -0.93
CA TRP A 147 -0.60 6.64 -2.24
C TRP A 147 -2.03 6.30 -2.68
N ASP A 148 -2.39 6.68 -3.89
CA ASP A 148 -3.73 6.50 -4.47
C ASP A 148 -3.63 5.74 -5.81
N PRO A 149 -3.27 4.45 -5.77
CA PRO A 149 -3.09 3.65 -6.99
C PRO A 149 -4.43 3.34 -7.64
N ASP A 150 -4.42 3.19 -8.96
CA ASP A 150 -5.56 2.61 -9.67
C ASP A 150 -5.60 1.09 -9.50
N VAL A 151 -6.39 0.66 -8.53
CA VAL A 151 -6.52 -0.76 -8.16
C VAL A 151 -7.94 -1.30 -8.40
N GLY A 152 -8.74 -0.64 -9.23
CA GLY A 152 -10.07 -1.10 -9.62
C GLY A 152 -11.16 -0.04 -9.62
N LEU A 153 -12.41 -0.45 -9.38
CA LEU A 153 -13.59 0.45 -9.50
C LEU A 153 -13.64 1.56 -8.44
N PHE A 154 -12.80 1.54 -7.44
CA PHE A 154 -12.79 2.52 -6.35
C PHE A 154 -11.37 3.00 -6.09
N SER A 155 -11.22 4.31 -5.86
CA SER A 155 -9.97 4.90 -5.38
C SER A 155 -9.64 4.34 -3.99
N HIS A 156 -8.43 3.84 -3.82
CA HIS A 156 -7.92 3.26 -2.57
C HIS A 156 -6.70 4.03 -2.08
N ARG A 157 -6.96 5.24 -1.60
CA ARG A 157 -5.89 5.99 -0.96
C ARG A 157 -5.46 5.32 0.33
N VAL A 158 -4.21 4.95 0.39
CA VAL A 158 -3.56 4.35 1.56
C VAL A 158 -2.48 5.27 2.10
N SER A 159 -2.19 5.18 3.38
CA SER A 159 -1.13 5.93 4.02
C SER A 159 0.01 5.01 4.44
N ILE A 160 1.24 5.40 4.10
CA ILE A 160 2.47 4.68 4.44
C ILE A 160 3.24 5.56 5.42
N GLN A 161 3.45 5.11 6.64
CA GLN A 161 4.23 5.84 7.64
C GLN A 161 5.71 5.82 7.28
N LEU A 162 6.35 6.98 7.22
CA LEU A 162 7.76 7.11 6.82
C LEU A 162 8.73 7.06 8.02
N ALA A 163 8.28 7.39 9.21
CA ALA A 163 9.07 7.41 10.43
C ALA A 163 8.20 7.21 11.69
#